data_45f3be4475f485abc954f3701c658ec7
#
_entry.id   45f3be4475f485abc954f3701c658ec7
#
_cell.length_a   1.000
_cell.length_b   1.000
_cell.length_c   1.000
_cell.angle_alpha   90.00
_cell.angle_beta   90.00
_cell.angle_gamma   90.00
#
_symmetry.space_group_name_H-M   'P 1'
#
loop_
_entity.id
_entity.type
_entity.pdbx_description
1 polymer ?
#
loop_
_entity_poly.entity_id
_entity_poly.type
_entity_poly.pdbx_seq_one_letter_code
_entity_poly.pdbx_strand_id
1 'polypeptide(L)'
;MVTIYDIAARCGVSASTVSYVLSGQGEKRRISPDTQSRVRTAAAELGYVGRRRRAASPSAQGRGTPVIAVYWPRRDFEMCMPPLTQGLNNALSSSPVPVNISIRPYDQGYLGALLENQPPACDTMLFVVGQKDDLSWLERHPPVVPSVLLNRSLPGYSSVSVDHMEAARLAAEHAVLCGGTDITVVMNTVDYYGLTSRSEHMVQLLQSCGWDPEGRLLCCANRIDDGYDLGRELIRSGRLTRVILCAYDMVGLGILSALYESGIDAGKTVQVLAVSTGPQRLFARSCPPMTVVDLRTREIMERCLSMAIDHAAGRLAGPRSLAVQPEIVYRQSAPQRALL
;
A
#
# COMPACT_ATOMS: atom_id res chain seq x y z
N MET A 1 -9.89 38.31 8.10
CA MET A 1 -9.69 36.89 8.52
C MET A 1 -10.26 36.81 9.94
N VAL A 2 -11.28 35.95 10.15
CA VAL A 2 -11.93 35.79 11.46
C VAL A 2 -10.96 35.20 12.47
N THR A 3 -10.90 35.73 13.67
CA THR A 3 -9.98 35.36 14.74
C THR A 3 -10.73 34.77 15.95
N ILE A 4 -10.02 34.15 16.88
CA ILE A 4 -10.62 33.69 18.14
C ILE A 4 -11.18 34.85 18.98
N TYR A 5 -10.70 36.07 18.78
CA TYR A 5 -11.19 37.25 19.46
C TYR A 5 -12.57 37.64 18.92
N ASP A 6 -12.83 37.48 17.61
CA ASP A 6 -14.13 37.77 17.02
C ASP A 6 -15.21 36.81 17.51
N ILE A 7 -14.85 35.52 17.67
CA ILE A 7 -15.72 34.47 18.27
C ILE A 7 -15.97 34.78 19.73
N ALA A 8 -14.93 35.16 20.47
CA ALA A 8 -15.01 35.49 21.89
C ALA A 8 -15.95 36.67 22.12
N ALA A 9 -15.83 37.72 21.32
CA ALA A 9 -16.71 38.90 21.35
C ALA A 9 -18.19 38.51 21.06
N ARG A 10 -18.42 37.69 20.02
CA ARG A 10 -19.77 37.24 19.64
C ARG A 10 -20.42 36.31 20.69
N CYS A 11 -19.63 35.51 21.41
CA CYS A 11 -20.14 34.57 22.43
C CYS A 11 -20.13 35.17 23.85
N GLY A 12 -19.56 36.33 24.07
CA GLY A 12 -19.42 36.94 25.41
C GLY A 12 -18.54 36.10 26.36
N VAL A 13 -17.50 35.46 25.82
CA VAL A 13 -16.53 34.62 26.58
C VAL A 13 -15.11 35.07 26.33
N SER A 14 -14.17 34.61 27.16
CA SER A 14 -12.75 34.94 26.94
C SER A 14 -12.18 34.21 25.70
N ALA A 15 -11.19 34.80 25.06
CA ALA A 15 -10.45 34.15 23.95
C ALA A 15 -9.84 32.81 24.37
N SER A 16 -9.43 32.68 25.63
CA SER A 16 -8.96 31.43 26.22
C SER A 16 -10.04 30.35 26.25
N THR A 17 -11.28 30.73 26.64
CA THR A 17 -12.45 29.84 26.63
C THR A 17 -12.74 29.34 25.22
N VAL A 18 -12.75 30.24 24.23
CA VAL A 18 -12.90 29.87 22.81
C VAL A 18 -11.79 28.88 22.39
N SER A 19 -10.55 29.17 22.73
CA SER A 19 -9.41 28.31 22.42
C SER A 19 -9.55 26.91 23.03
N TYR A 20 -9.98 26.78 24.30
CA TYR A 20 -10.19 25.50 24.95
C TYR A 20 -11.35 24.71 24.31
N VAL A 21 -12.46 25.36 23.97
CA VAL A 21 -13.59 24.70 23.32
C VAL A 21 -13.21 24.20 21.92
N LEU A 22 -12.58 25.05 21.12
CA LEU A 22 -12.17 24.68 19.74
C LEU A 22 -11.03 23.68 19.68
N SER A 23 -10.24 23.54 20.77
CA SER A 23 -9.21 22.50 20.90
C SER A 23 -9.69 21.20 21.55
N GLY A 24 -11.01 21.04 21.80
CA GLY A 24 -11.58 19.84 22.41
C GLY A 24 -11.34 19.68 23.92
N GLN A 25 -10.78 20.71 24.56
CA GLN A 25 -10.47 20.68 26.02
C GLN A 25 -11.60 21.24 26.90
N GLY A 26 -12.77 21.51 26.33
CA GLY A 26 -13.89 22.15 27.03
C GLY A 26 -14.33 21.41 28.29
N GLU A 27 -14.51 20.09 28.23
CA GLU A 27 -14.86 19.25 29.38
C GLU A 27 -13.77 19.24 30.46
N LYS A 28 -12.51 19.05 30.03
CA LYS A 28 -11.34 19.02 30.94
C LYS A 28 -11.16 20.36 31.69
N ARG A 29 -11.62 21.45 31.10
CA ARG A 29 -11.61 22.80 31.70
C ARG A 29 -12.93 23.20 32.32
N ARG A 30 -13.88 22.26 32.49
CA ARG A 30 -15.19 22.47 33.10
C ARG A 30 -16.01 23.60 32.46
N ILE A 31 -15.88 23.77 31.14
CA ILE A 31 -16.72 24.71 30.38
C ILE A 31 -18.06 24.04 30.12
N SER A 32 -19.17 24.74 30.44
CA SER A 32 -20.52 24.18 30.31
C SER A 32 -20.81 23.73 28.85
N PRO A 33 -21.61 22.67 28.65
CA PRO A 33 -22.00 22.19 27.32
C PRO A 33 -22.68 23.27 26.49
N ASP A 34 -23.48 24.13 27.10
CA ASP A 34 -24.12 25.27 26.43
C ASP A 34 -23.09 26.26 25.88
N THR A 35 -22.12 26.65 26.70
CA THR A 35 -21.02 27.54 26.24
C THR A 35 -20.20 26.87 25.13
N GLN A 36 -19.94 25.57 25.20
CA GLN A 36 -19.22 24.84 24.15
C GLN A 36 -20.02 24.83 22.84
N SER A 37 -21.34 24.61 22.90
CA SER A 37 -22.23 24.65 21.73
C SER A 37 -22.25 26.05 21.10
N ARG A 38 -22.46 27.09 21.88
CA ARG A 38 -22.47 28.49 21.40
C ARG A 38 -21.19 28.88 20.70
N VAL A 39 -20.04 28.52 21.25
CA VAL A 39 -18.72 28.80 20.66
C VAL A 39 -18.55 28.06 19.33
N ARG A 40 -18.96 26.79 19.24
CA ARG A 40 -18.86 26.00 17.98
C ARG A 40 -19.80 26.56 16.90
N THR A 41 -21.02 26.93 17.27
CA THR A 41 -21.98 27.53 16.33
C THR A 41 -21.48 28.87 15.82
N ALA A 42 -21.03 29.77 16.70
CA ALA A 42 -20.48 31.07 16.29
C ALA A 42 -19.22 30.91 15.41
N ALA A 43 -18.37 29.95 15.68
CA ALA A 43 -17.21 29.66 14.85
C ALA A 43 -17.61 29.21 13.42
N ALA A 44 -18.66 28.38 13.31
CA ALA A 44 -19.18 27.92 12.01
C ALA A 44 -19.85 29.09 11.24
N GLU A 45 -20.69 29.88 11.90
CA GLU A 45 -21.39 31.01 11.31
C GLU A 45 -20.44 32.11 10.78
N LEU A 46 -19.37 32.39 11.53
CA LEU A 46 -18.35 33.35 11.15
C LEU A 46 -17.38 32.83 10.09
N GLY A 47 -17.49 31.54 9.69
CA GLY A 47 -16.54 30.93 8.78
C GLY A 47 -15.13 30.86 9.37
N TYR A 48 -15.04 30.76 10.71
CA TYR A 48 -13.76 30.62 11.37
C TYR A 48 -13.15 29.28 10.98
N VAL A 49 -12.26 29.31 10.02
CA VAL A 49 -11.29 28.22 9.81
C VAL A 49 -10.31 28.35 10.97
N GLY A 50 -10.57 27.62 12.06
CA GLY A 50 -9.68 27.61 13.20
C GLY A 50 -8.26 27.54 12.68
N ARG A 51 -7.35 28.29 13.26
CA ARG A 51 -5.96 27.85 13.26
C ARG A 51 -6.02 26.43 13.87
N ARG A 52 -6.36 25.43 13.03
CA ARG A 52 -5.92 24.07 13.29
C ARG A 52 -4.49 24.31 13.74
N ARG A 53 -4.17 24.00 15.01
CA ARG A 53 -2.78 23.92 15.41
C ARG A 53 -2.14 23.25 14.22
N ARG A 54 -1.48 24.03 13.37
CA ARG A 54 -0.35 23.50 12.65
C ARG A 54 0.42 22.84 13.78
N ALA A 55 0.31 21.52 13.89
CA ALA A 55 1.31 20.74 14.58
C ALA A 55 2.58 21.34 14.05
N ALA A 56 3.29 22.08 14.88
CA ALA A 56 4.23 23.10 14.49
C ALA A 56 5.01 22.63 13.25
N SER A 57 4.55 23.03 12.07
CA SER A 57 5.45 23.07 10.94
C SER A 57 6.42 24.16 11.35
N PRO A 58 7.66 23.87 11.68
CA PRO A 58 8.64 24.89 11.95
C PRO A 58 8.67 25.75 10.67
N SER A 59 8.29 27.01 10.78
CA SER A 59 8.26 27.95 9.65
C SER A 59 9.65 28.02 8.98
N ALA A 60 9.67 28.33 7.69
CA ALA A 60 10.81 28.24 6.77
C ALA A 60 12.03 29.14 7.08
N GLN A 61 12.14 29.67 8.27
CA GLN A 61 13.28 30.51 8.69
C GLN A 61 13.76 30.03 10.07
N GLY A 62 14.79 29.17 10.08
CA GLY A 62 15.39 28.60 11.31
C GLY A 62 15.12 27.11 11.51
N ARG A 63 14.86 26.34 10.44
CA ARG A 63 14.44 24.93 10.50
C ARG A 63 15.57 23.97 10.80
N GLY A 64 15.33 23.11 11.80
CA GLY A 64 15.94 21.81 11.89
C GLY A 64 15.59 20.94 10.68
N THR A 65 16.31 19.83 10.50
CA THR A 65 16.06 18.84 9.43
C THR A 65 14.61 18.37 9.44
N PRO A 66 13.86 18.43 8.31
CA PRO A 66 12.48 17.97 8.24
C PRO A 66 12.31 16.51 8.68
N VAL A 67 11.21 16.23 9.36
CA VAL A 67 10.88 14.89 9.87
C VAL A 67 9.75 14.28 9.04
N ILE A 68 10.00 13.10 8.48
CA ILE A 68 9.00 12.28 7.78
C ILE A 68 8.68 11.08 8.65
N ALA A 69 7.42 10.95 9.08
CA ALA A 69 6.95 9.78 9.82
C ALA A 69 6.46 8.71 8.85
N VAL A 70 7.07 7.55 8.88
CA VAL A 70 6.68 6.39 8.07
C VAL A 70 5.92 5.42 8.97
N TYR A 71 4.61 5.29 8.75
CA TYR A 71 3.74 4.35 9.46
C TYR A 71 3.81 3.00 8.76
N TRP A 72 4.26 1.98 9.53
CA TRP A 72 4.62 0.67 9.00
C TRP A 72 3.88 -0.44 9.76
N PRO A 73 3.09 -1.30 9.08
CA PRO A 73 2.43 -2.42 9.73
C PRO A 73 3.45 -3.50 10.15
N ARG A 74 3.29 -4.06 11.36
CA ARG A 74 4.24 -5.02 11.95
C ARG A 74 4.16 -6.43 11.39
N ARG A 75 3.08 -6.80 10.71
CA ARG A 75 2.84 -8.16 10.19
C ARG A 75 2.66 -8.15 8.68
N ASP A 76 2.87 -9.30 8.07
CA ASP A 76 2.57 -9.63 6.67
C ASP A 76 3.35 -8.88 5.58
N PHE A 77 4.46 -8.20 5.94
CA PHE A 77 5.26 -7.44 5.00
C PHE A 77 6.70 -7.95 4.83
N GLU A 78 7.03 -9.14 5.35
CA GLU A 78 8.41 -9.66 5.36
C GLU A 78 9.05 -9.66 3.97
N MET A 79 8.30 -10.09 2.94
CA MET A 79 8.84 -10.17 1.57
C MET A 79 8.85 -8.83 0.83
N CYS A 80 8.01 -7.88 1.22
CA CYS A 80 8.03 -6.53 0.67
C CYS A 80 9.11 -5.65 1.33
N MET A 81 9.60 -6.01 2.51
CA MET A 81 10.57 -5.23 3.28
C MET A 81 11.86 -4.92 2.51
N PRO A 82 12.54 -5.90 1.88
CA PRO A 82 13.78 -5.61 1.16
C PRO A 82 13.61 -4.59 0.02
N PRO A 83 12.65 -4.73 -0.91
CA PRO A 83 12.46 -3.73 -1.95
C PRO A 83 11.98 -2.36 -1.41
N LEU A 84 11.15 -2.34 -0.37
CA LEU A 84 10.73 -1.11 0.27
C LEU A 84 11.90 -0.38 0.94
N THR A 85 12.77 -1.11 1.65
CA THR A 85 13.98 -0.56 2.28
C THR A 85 14.96 -0.03 1.23
N GLN A 86 15.13 -0.73 0.11
CA GLN A 86 15.96 -0.25 -1.00
C GLN A 86 15.42 1.04 -1.60
N GLY A 87 14.10 1.12 -1.84
CA GLY A 87 13.46 2.34 -2.33
C GLY A 87 13.64 3.53 -1.39
N LEU A 88 13.50 3.28 -0.08
CA LEU A 88 13.75 4.29 0.96
C LEU A 88 15.21 4.79 0.91
N ASN A 89 16.19 3.88 0.85
CA ASN A 89 17.60 4.25 0.77
C ASN A 89 17.93 5.03 -0.50
N ASN A 90 17.37 4.63 -1.66
CA ASN A 90 17.56 5.34 -2.92
C ASN A 90 17.02 6.77 -2.85
N ALA A 91 15.80 6.94 -2.34
CA ALA A 91 15.20 8.26 -2.20
C ALA A 91 15.99 9.16 -1.26
N LEU A 92 16.50 8.62 -0.14
CA LEU A 92 17.36 9.37 0.79
C LEU A 92 18.69 9.77 0.14
N SER A 93 19.32 8.85 -0.59
CA SER A 93 20.60 9.12 -1.27
C SER A 93 20.47 10.17 -2.38
N SER A 94 19.30 10.24 -3.01
CA SER A 94 18.99 11.20 -4.09
C SER A 94 18.37 12.49 -3.58
N SER A 95 18.13 12.62 -2.27
CA SER A 95 17.46 13.78 -1.70
C SER A 95 18.37 15.02 -1.76
N PRO A 96 17.87 16.13 -2.32
CA PRO A 96 18.61 17.39 -2.36
C PRO A 96 18.68 18.11 -1.01
N VAL A 97 17.94 17.63 -0.01
CA VAL A 97 17.87 18.18 1.34
C VAL A 97 18.00 17.07 2.38
N PRO A 98 18.67 17.31 3.52
CA PRO A 98 18.68 16.35 4.59
C PRO A 98 17.29 16.19 5.17
N VAL A 99 16.89 14.95 5.51
CA VAL A 99 15.62 14.61 6.16
C VAL A 99 15.82 13.58 7.25
N ASN A 100 15.00 13.65 8.29
CA ASN A 100 14.94 12.64 9.34
C ASN A 100 13.76 11.71 9.08
N ILE A 101 14.01 10.40 9.06
CA ILE A 101 12.96 9.38 8.93
C ILE A 101 12.65 8.81 10.31
N SER A 102 11.38 8.88 10.70
CA SER A 102 10.86 8.25 11.91
C SER A 102 9.96 7.09 11.52
N ILE A 103 10.46 5.86 11.59
CA ILE A 103 9.65 4.65 11.33
C ILE A 103 8.79 4.40 12.56
N ARG A 104 7.47 4.30 12.36
CA ARG A 104 6.46 4.07 13.40
C ARG A 104 5.71 2.77 13.12
N PRO A 105 6.15 1.67 13.73
CA PRO A 105 5.45 0.40 13.57
C PRO A 105 4.07 0.47 14.23
N TYR A 106 3.06 -0.14 13.59
CA TYR A 106 1.73 -0.24 14.14
C TYR A 106 1.11 -1.62 13.87
N ASP A 107 0.15 -2.02 14.69
CA ASP A 107 -0.63 -3.23 14.44
C ASP A 107 -1.76 -2.91 13.46
N GLN A 108 -1.94 -3.79 12.47
CA GLN A 108 -2.98 -3.64 11.45
C GLN A 108 -4.37 -3.56 12.10
N GLY A 109 -5.20 -2.59 11.64
CA GLY A 109 -6.49 -2.26 12.21
C GLY A 109 -6.42 -1.27 13.39
N TYR A 110 -5.22 -0.88 13.85
CA TYR A 110 -5.03 0.02 14.99
C TYR A 110 -4.35 1.35 14.64
N LEU A 111 -4.19 1.65 13.35
CA LEU A 111 -3.58 2.90 12.90
C LEU A 111 -4.33 4.13 13.46
N GLY A 112 -5.67 4.10 13.43
CA GLY A 112 -6.49 5.17 13.95
C GLY A 112 -6.24 5.46 15.43
N ALA A 113 -6.26 4.43 16.26
CA ALA A 113 -5.99 4.56 17.70
C ALA A 113 -4.57 5.10 17.99
N LEU A 114 -3.58 4.69 17.17
CA LEU A 114 -2.22 5.22 17.27
C LEU A 114 -2.17 6.73 16.98
N LEU A 115 -2.81 7.17 15.90
CA LEU A 115 -2.81 8.58 15.47
C LEU A 115 -3.61 9.49 16.43
N GLU A 116 -4.68 8.99 17.03
CA GLU A 116 -5.48 9.71 18.03
C GLU A 116 -4.70 9.90 19.35
N ASN A 117 -4.03 8.84 19.81
CA ASN A 117 -3.29 8.87 21.08
C ASN A 117 -1.92 9.55 20.98
N GLN A 118 -1.30 9.51 19.81
CA GLN A 118 0.02 10.07 19.55
C GLN A 118 0.00 10.94 18.29
N PRO A 119 -0.51 12.19 18.39
CA PRO A 119 -0.49 13.10 17.25
C PRO A 119 0.93 13.26 16.69
N PRO A 120 1.11 13.16 15.38
CA PRO A 120 2.43 13.14 14.79
C PRO A 120 3.15 14.49 14.93
N ALA A 121 4.33 14.49 15.54
CA ALA A 121 5.29 15.59 15.47
C ALA A 121 6.20 15.40 14.25
N CYS A 122 5.68 15.67 13.06
CA CYS A 122 6.39 15.52 11.78
C CYS A 122 5.90 16.54 10.76
N ASP A 123 6.68 16.74 9.70
CA ASP A 123 6.35 17.64 8.60
C ASP A 123 5.50 16.94 7.53
N THR A 124 5.68 15.63 7.38
CA THR A 124 4.96 14.80 6.40
C THR A 124 4.78 13.38 6.95
N MET A 125 3.68 12.73 6.58
CA MET A 125 3.42 11.32 6.88
C MET A 125 3.48 10.48 5.61
N LEU A 126 4.04 9.27 5.71
CA LEU A 126 3.98 8.24 4.69
C LEU A 126 3.32 7.00 5.30
N PHE A 127 2.26 6.52 4.68
CA PHE A 127 1.51 5.38 5.17
C PHE A 127 1.70 4.16 4.27
N VAL A 128 2.15 3.07 4.88
CA VAL A 128 2.08 1.72 4.31
C VAL A 128 0.85 1.07 4.94
N VAL A 129 -0.25 0.96 4.19
CA VAL A 129 -1.54 0.48 4.70
C VAL A 129 -1.94 -0.79 3.98
N GLY A 130 -2.17 -1.85 4.74
CA GLY A 130 -2.58 -3.16 4.22
C GLY A 130 -4.08 -3.43 4.36
N GLN A 131 -4.69 -3.05 5.47
CA GLN A 131 -6.05 -3.44 5.80
C GLN A 131 -7.12 -2.38 5.53
N LYS A 132 -8.34 -2.87 5.31
CA LYS A 132 -9.51 -2.04 4.98
C LYS A 132 -9.89 -1.10 6.12
N ASP A 133 -9.79 -1.54 7.37
CA ASP A 133 -10.19 -0.74 8.54
C ASP A 133 -9.30 0.50 8.72
N ASP A 134 -7.98 0.32 8.57
CA ASP A 134 -7.03 1.43 8.62
C ASP A 134 -7.28 2.43 7.48
N LEU A 135 -7.55 1.92 6.26
CA LEU A 135 -7.84 2.76 5.12
C LEU A 135 -9.17 3.52 5.30
N SER A 136 -10.20 2.85 5.80
CA SER A 136 -11.51 3.45 6.10
C SER A 136 -11.40 4.50 7.22
N TRP A 137 -10.48 4.32 8.15
CA TRP A 137 -10.22 5.34 9.17
C TRP A 137 -9.56 6.58 8.54
N LEU A 138 -8.53 6.40 7.70
CA LEU A 138 -7.86 7.49 7.00
C LEU A 138 -8.82 8.27 6.09
N GLU A 139 -9.75 7.60 5.42
CA GLU A 139 -10.76 8.21 4.57
C GLU A 139 -11.67 9.17 5.35
N ARG A 140 -12.07 8.76 6.56
CA ARG A 140 -12.92 9.58 7.46
C ARG A 140 -12.17 10.68 8.19
N HIS A 141 -10.83 10.61 8.23
CA HIS A 141 -9.97 11.53 8.97
C HIS A 141 -8.95 12.17 8.03
N PRO A 142 -9.30 13.27 7.34
CA PRO A 142 -8.37 13.97 6.46
C PRO A 142 -7.04 14.30 7.13
N PRO A 143 -5.91 14.23 6.42
CA PRO A 143 -4.60 14.38 7.01
C PRO A 143 -4.38 15.79 7.55
N VAL A 144 -3.80 15.89 8.75
CA VAL A 144 -3.47 17.19 9.41
C VAL A 144 -2.16 17.80 8.89
N VAL A 145 -1.31 16.99 8.30
CA VAL A 145 -0.08 17.39 7.58
C VAL A 145 -0.06 16.71 6.22
N PRO A 146 0.69 17.20 5.23
CA PRO A 146 0.82 16.52 3.94
C PRO A 146 1.14 15.04 4.13
N SER A 147 0.41 14.19 3.44
CA SER A 147 0.50 12.73 3.65
C SER A 147 0.50 11.98 2.34
N VAL A 148 1.32 10.93 2.28
CA VAL A 148 1.50 10.08 1.10
C VAL A 148 1.05 8.66 1.42
N LEU A 149 0.25 8.06 0.55
CA LEU A 149 -0.17 6.66 0.63
C LEU A 149 0.63 5.81 -0.34
N LEU A 150 1.19 4.72 0.16
CA LEU A 150 1.87 3.72 -0.64
C LEU A 150 0.84 2.71 -1.18
N ASN A 151 0.76 2.64 -2.51
CA ASN A 151 -0.08 1.68 -3.23
C ASN A 151 -1.58 1.74 -2.87
N ARG A 152 -2.06 2.91 -2.47
CA ARG A 152 -3.46 3.22 -2.16
C ARG A 152 -3.75 4.66 -2.58
N SER A 153 -5.03 4.98 -2.79
CA SER A 153 -5.45 6.34 -3.13
C SER A 153 -6.68 6.73 -2.31
N LEU A 154 -6.64 7.91 -1.71
CA LEU A 154 -7.77 8.53 -0.99
C LEU A 154 -7.82 10.02 -1.27
N PRO A 155 -9.01 10.63 -1.25
CA PRO A 155 -9.15 12.08 -1.37
C PRO A 155 -8.36 12.82 -0.29
N GLY A 156 -7.64 13.87 -0.67
CA GLY A 156 -6.84 14.69 0.25
C GLY A 156 -5.45 14.15 0.57
N TYR A 157 -5.11 12.95 0.11
CA TYR A 157 -3.79 12.33 0.24
C TYR A 157 -3.04 12.34 -1.09
N SER A 158 -1.74 12.49 -1.04
CA SER A 158 -0.87 12.12 -2.16
C SER A 158 -0.75 10.60 -2.23
N SER A 159 -0.48 10.06 -3.41
CA SER A 159 -0.36 8.62 -3.58
C SER A 159 0.62 8.23 -4.68
N VAL A 160 1.27 7.09 -4.48
CA VAL A 160 1.97 6.37 -5.55
C VAL A 160 1.48 4.93 -5.54
N SER A 161 0.89 4.48 -6.63
CA SER A 161 0.33 3.14 -6.76
C SER A 161 0.78 2.45 -8.04
N VAL A 162 0.79 1.12 -8.04
CA VAL A 162 0.93 0.35 -9.28
C VAL A 162 -0.42 0.31 -10.02
N ASP A 163 -0.36 0.19 -11.33
CA ASP A 163 -1.55 -0.15 -12.12
C ASP A 163 -1.89 -1.64 -11.94
N HIS A 164 -2.81 -1.92 -11.03
CA HIS A 164 -3.23 -3.28 -10.71
C HIS A 164 -3.99 -3.96 -11.85
N MET A 165 -4.71 -3.19 -12.68
CA MET A 165 -5.43 -3.73 -13.83
C MET A 165 -4.46 -4.18 -14.91
N GLU A 166 -3.45 -3.37 -15.19
CA GLU A 166 -2.37 -3.73 -16.12
C GLU A 166 -1.58 -4.95 -15.62
N ALA A 167 -1.30 -5.05 -14.32
CA ALA A 167 -0.64 -6.23 -13.75
C ALA A 167 -1.47 -7.50 -13.95
N ALA A 168 -2.79 -7.43 -13.75
CA ALA A 168 -3.70 -8.53 -13.99
C ALA A 168 -3.71 -8.94 -15.48
N ARG A 169 -3.77 -7.96 -16.38
CA ARG A 169 -3.76 -8.17 -17.84
C ARG A 169 -2.47 -8.88 -18.28
N LEU A 170 -1.31 -8.37 -17.88
CA LEU A 170 -0.01 -8.98 -18.21
C LEU A 170 0.09 -10.44 -17.74
N ALA A 171 -0.40 -10.73 -16.53
CA ALA A 171 -0.38 -12.07 -15.97
C ALA A 171 -1.33 -13.03 -16.72
N ALA A 172 -2.58 -12.61 -16.94
CA ALA A 172 -3.58 -13.42 -17.61
C ALA A 172 -3.23 -13.68 -19.07
N GLU A 173 -2.84 -12.66 -19.83
CA GLU A 173 -2.43 -12.80 -21.24
C GLU A 173 -1.26 -13.76 -21.39
N HIS A 174 -0.21 -13.63 -20.57
CA HIS A 174 0.94 -14.53 -20.66
C HIS A 174 0.56 -15.96 -20.27
N ALA A 175 -0.30 -16.16 -19.26
CA ALA A 175 -0.80 -17.49 -18.90
C ALA A 175 -1.56 -18.14 -20.07
N VAL A 176 -2.44 -17.40 -20.73
CA VAL A 176 -3.19 -17.89 -21.91
C VAL A 176 -2.26 -18.22 -23.08
N LEU A 177 -1.25 -17.38 -23.35
CA LEU A 177 -0.23 -17.65 -24.37
C LEU A 177 0.58 -18.92 -24.09
N CYS A 178 0.79 -19.24 -22.82
CA CYS A 178 1.54 -20.44 -22.41
C CYS A 178 0.73 -21.72 -22.43
N GLY A 179 -0.55 -21.69 -22.06
CA GLY A 179 -1.36 -22.89 -21.83
C GLY A 179 -2.76 -22.90 -22.38
N GLY A 180 -3.20 -21.84 -23.08
CA GLY A 180 -4.60 -21.70 -23.49
C GLY A 180 -5.51 -21.60 -22.28
N THR A 181 -6.46 -22.54 -22.14
CA THR A 181 -7.37 -22.62 -20.98
C THR A 181 -6.94 -23.65 -19.93
N ASP A 182 -5.82 -24.35 -20.14
CA ASP A 182 -5.29 -25.33 -19.19
C ASP A 182 -4.43 -24.64 -18.12
N ILE A 183 -5.09 -23.87 -17.25
CA ILE A 183 -4.50 -23.00 -16.25
C ILE A 183 -5.08 -23.34 -14.88
N THR A 184 -4.21 -23.50 -13.87
CA THR A 184 -4.58 -23.41 -12.44
C THR A 184 -4.21 -22.03 -11.92
N VAL A 185 -5.17 -21.35 -11.30
CA VAL A 185 -4.95 -20.05 -10.64
C VAL A 185 -4.88 -20.27 -9.14
N VAL A 186 -3.82 -19.75 -8.51
CA VAL A 186 -3.63 -19.83 -7.06
C VAL A 186 -3.76 -18.44 -6.45
N MET A 187 -4.79 -18.27 -5.62
CA MET A 187 -5.13 -17.04 -4.92
C MET A 187 -4.63 -17.06 -3.49
N ASN A 188 -4.64 -15.91 -2.81
CA ASN A 188 -4.36 -15.84 -1.37
C ASN A 188 -5.64 -16.07 -0.56
N THR A 189 -5.50 -16.72 0.60
CA THR A 189 -6.58 -16.86 1.58
C THR A 189 -6.86 -15.55 2.35
N VAL A 190 -5.94 -14.60 2.34
CA VAL A 190 -6.08 -13.31 3.02
C VAL A 190 -6.54 -12.24 2.03
N ASP A 191 -7.64 -11.58 2.37
CA ASP A 191 -8.19 -10.47 1.59
C ASP A 191 -7.50 -9.15 1.98
N TYR A 192 -6.64 -8.65 1.08
CA TYR A 192 -6.05 -7.32 1.21
C TYR A 192 -6.76 -6.34 0.26
N TYR A 193 -7.28 -5.25 0.81
CA TYR A 193 -7.91 -4.21 0.00
C TYR A 193 -7.04 -3.76 -1.19
N GLY A 194 -7.62 -3.77 -2.40
CA GLY A 194 -6.93 -3.44 -3.67
C GLY A 194 -6.12 -4.59 -4.28
N LEU A 195 -5.84 -5.67 -3.53
CA LEU A 195 -5.27 -6.89 -4.10
C LEU A 195 -6.38 -7.81 -4.62
N THR A 196 -7.54 -7.79 -3.98
CA THR A 196 -8.75 -8.49 -4.40
C THR A 196 -9.18 -8.06 -5.80
N SER A 197 -9.24 -6.74 -6.06
CA SER A 197 -9.62 -6.22 -7.38
C SER A 197 -8.68 -6.66 -8.50
N ARG A 198 -7.36 -6.74 -8.27
CA ARG A 198 -6.40 -7.28 -9.23
C ARG A 198 -6.67 -8.75 -9.52
N SER A 199 -6.86 -9.52 -8.47
CA SER A 199 -7.08 -10.97 -8.56
C SER A 199 -8.42 -11.29 -9.22
N GLU A 200 -9.47 -10.57 -8.88
CA GLU A 200 -10.77 -10.65 -9.51
C GLU A 200 -10.70 -10.30 -11.00
N HIS A 201 -10.02 -9.22 -11.34
CA HIS A 201 -9.85 -8.82 -12.74
C HIS A 201 -9.05 -9.85 -13.54
N MET A 202 -8.02 -10.44 -12.96
CA MET A 202 -7.24 -11.52 -13.57
C MET A 202 -8.15 -12.75 -13.88
N VAL A 203 -9.00 -13.13 -12.92
CA VAL A 203 -9.99 -14.21 -13.11
C VAL A 203 -10.97 -13.85 -14.21
N GLN A 204 -11.54 -12.65 -14.22
CA GLN A 204 -12.47 -12.19 -15.26
C GLN A 204 -11.83 -12.22 -16.66
N LEU A 205 -10.58 -11.80 -16.79
CA LEU A 205 -9.85 -11.86 -18.07
C LEU A 205 -9.66 -13.30 -18.54
N LEU A 206 -9.28 -14.23 -17.66
CA LEU A 206 -9.14 -15.63 -18.00
C LEU A 206 -10.49 -16.24 -18.42
N GLN A 207 -11.58 -15.95 -17.70
CA GLN A 207 -12.93 -16.40 -18.05
C GLN A 207 -13.38 -15.86 -19.42
N SER A 208 -13.04 -14.59 -19.74
CA SER A 208 -13.34 -14.03 -21.06
C SER A 208 -12.62 -14.76 -22.21
N CYS A 209 -11.51 -15.44 -21.89
CA CYS A 209 -10.77 -16.31 -22.83
C CYS A 209 -11.26 -17.78 -22.82
N GLY A 210 -12.36 -18.08 -22.12
CA GLY A 210 -12.92 -19.42 -22.04
C GLY A 210 -12.35 -20.32 -20.94
N TRP A 211 -11.59 -19.77 -20.01
CA TRP A 211 -11.10 -20.51 -18.84
C TRP A 211 -12.24 -20.75 -17.84
N ASP A 212 -12.33 -22.00 -17.37
CA ASP A 212 -13.30 -22.41 -16.35
C ASP A 212 -12.63 -22.50 -14.98
N PRO A 213 -13.10 -21.76 -13.95
CA PRO A 213 -12.56 -21.78 -12.60
C PRO A 213 -12.86 -23.08 -11.83
N GLU A 214 -13.82 -23.92 -12.28
CA GLU A 214 -14.23 -25.10 -11.55
C GLU A 214 -13.04 -26.07 -11.36
N GLY A 215 -12.69 -26.34 -10.09
CA GLY A 215 -11.56 -27.17 -9.70
C GLY A 215 -10.17 -26.63 -10.05
N ARG A 216 -10.08 -25.43 -10.66
CA ARG A 216 -8.82 -24.80 -11.11
C ARG A 216 -8.51 -23.48 -10.42
N LEU A 217 -9.46 -22.91 -9.67
CA LEU A 217 -9.24 -21.78 -8.78
C LEU A 217 -8.98 -22.30 -7.37
N LEU A 218 -7.73 -22.17 -6.92
CA LEU A 218 -7.27 -22.69 -5.64
C LEU A 218 -6.85 -21.52 -4.72
N CYS A 219 -6.88 -21.74 -3.41
CA CYS A 219 -6.48 -20.75 -2.43
C CYS A 219 -5.46 -21.36 -1.45
N CYS A 220 -4.39 -20.62 -1.19
CA CYS A 220 -3.46 -20.94 -0.09
C CYS A 220 -2.82 -19.66 0.45
N ALA A 221 -2.18 -19.73 1.62
CA ALA A 221 -1.46 -18.57 2.16
C ALA A 221 -0.22 -18.27 1.31
N ASN A 222 0.17 -16.98 1.23
CA ASN A 222 1.34 -16.57 0.44
C ASN A 222 2.65 -16.89 1.19
N ARG A 223 2.94 -18.17 1.34
CA ARG A 223 4.18 -18.71 1.95
C ARG A 223 4.78 -19.78 1.06
N ILE A 224 6.08 -19.96 1.15
CA ILE A 224 6.81 -20.98 0.37
C ILE A 224 6.33 -22.38 0.72
N ASP A 225 6.18 -22.67 2.03
CA ASP A 225 5.75 -23.98 2.52
C ASP A 225 4.35 -24.34 2.02
N ASP A 226 3.38 -23.40 2.09
CA ASP A 226 2.02 -23.63 1.59
C ASP A 226 2.01 -23.88 0.07
N GLY A 227 2.84 -23.16 -0.67
CA GLY A 227 3.02 -23.37 -2.11
C GLY A 227 3.65 -24.72 -2.43
N TYR A 228 4.63 -25.16 -1.62
CA TYR A 228 5.27 -26.46 -1.74
C TYR A 228 4.27 -27.60 -1.50
N ASP A 229 3.49 -27.52 -0.42
CA ASP A 229 2.47 -28.52 -0.09
C ASP A 229 1.40 -28.61 -1.17
N LEU A 230 0.92 -27.44 -1.67
CA LEU A 230 -0.02 -27.38 -2.79
C LEU A 230 0.57 -28.02 -4.06
N GLY A 231 1.82 -27.71 -4.38
CA GLY A 231 2.53 -28.32 -5.53
C GLY A 231 2.60 -29.82 -5.42
N ARG A 232 2.95 -30.35 -4.25
CA ARG A 232 2.97 -31.79 -3.95
C ARG A 232 1.58 -32.43 -4.10
N GLU A 233 0.56 -31.75 -3.65
CA GLU A 233 -0.82 -32.25 -3.79
C GLU A 233 -1.24 -32.32 -5.27
N LEU A 234 -0.99 -31.29 -6.06
CA LEU A 234 -1.30 -31.24 -7.48
C LEU A 234 -0.59 -32.37 -8.24
N ILE A 235 0.68 -32.62 -7.93
CA ILE A 235 1.47 -33.71 -8.53
C ILE A 235 0.86 -35.06 -8.17
N ARG A 236 0.62 -35.32 -6.87
CA ARG A 236 0.10 -36.61 -6.38
C ARG A 236 -1.30 -36.93 -6.91
N SER A 237 -2.15 -35.90 -7.04
CA SER A 237 -3.53 -36.07 -7.52
C SER A 237 -3.64 -36.11 -9.05
N GLY A 238 -2.54 -35.92 -9.79
CA GLY A 238 -2.56 -35.86 -11.26
C GLY A 238 -3.30 -34.63 -11.82
N ARG A 239 -3.48 -33.59 -11.01
CA ARG A 239 -4.23 -32.38 -11.39
C ARG A 239 -3.33 -31.23 -11.87
N LEU A 240 -2.08 -31.52 -12.25
CA LEU A 240 -1.21 -30.51 -12.85
C LEU A 240 -1.78 -30.04 -14.17
N THR A 241 -1.91 -28.74 -14.30
CA THR A 241 -2.25 -28.05 -15.54
C THR A 241 -0.99 -27.56 -16.26
N ARG A 242 -1.15 -27.18 -17.51
CA ARG A 242 -0.03 -26.68 -18.32
C ARG A 242 0.54 -25.37 -17.77
N VAL A 243 -0.27 -24.57 -17.10
CA VAL A 243 0.13 -23.31 -16.45
C VAL A 243 -0.36 -23.27 -15.01
N ILE A 244 0.51 -22.85 -14.11
CA ILE A 244 0.14 -22.46 -12.75
C ILE A 244 0.40 -20.95 -12.62
N LEU A 245 -0.67 -20.17 -12.51
CA LEU A 245 -0.63 -18.72 -12.33
C LEU A 245 -0.87 -18.39 -10.87
N CYS A 246 0.16 -17.88 -10.20
CA CYS A 246 0.08 -17.49 -8.80
C CYS A 246 -0.21 -15.99 -8.68
N ALA A 247 -1.28 -15.62 -7.99
CA ALA A 247 -1.58 -14.22 -7.69
C ALA A 247 -0.53 -13.58 -6.77
N TYR A 248 0.38 -14.40 -6.20
CA TYR A 248 1.46 -14.01 -5.28
C TYR A 248 2.72 -14.86 -5.48
N ASP A 249 3.85 -14.29 -5.14
CA ASP A 249 5.17 -14.77 -5.51
C ASP A 249 5.70 -15.94 -4.67
N MET A 250 5.47 -15.96 -3.34
CA MET A 250 6.03 -17.00 -2.47
C MET A 250 5.45 -18.39 -2.75
N VAL A 251 4.15 -18.43 -3.05
CA VAL A 251 3.46 -19.66 -3.47
C VAL A 251 4.12 -20.24 -4.73
N GLY A 252 4.41 -19.38 -5.71
CA GLY A 252 5.09 -19.80 -6.94
C GLY A 252 6.46 -20.42 -6.68
N LEU A 253 7.25 -19.89 -5.72
CA LEU A 253 8.54 -20.48 -5.34
C LEU A 253 8.38 -21.85 -4.71
N GLY A 254 7.38 -22.02 -3.83
CA GLY A 254 7.07 -23.31 -3.20
C GLY A 254 6.68 -24.37 -4.25
N ILE A 255 5.78 -24.00 -5.18
CA ILE A 255 5.37 -24.88 -6.28
C ILE A 255 6.57 -25.28 -7.15
N LEU A 256 7.46 -24.31 -7.50
CA LEU A 256 8.68 -24.64 -8.24
C LEU A 256 9.57 -25.64 -7.52
N SER A 257 9.71 -25.53 -6.19
CA SER A 257 10.46 -26.47 -5.38
C SER A 257 9.86 -27.88 -5.44
N ALA A 258 8.53 -28.00 -5.31
CA ALA A 258 7.83 -29.27 -5.40
C ALA A 258 7.96 -29.93 -6.79
N LEU A 259 7.87 -29.15 -7.86
CA LEU A 259 8.08 -29.63 -9.24
C LEU A 259 9.52 -30.12 -9.43
N TYR A 260 10.51 -29.35 -8.97
CA TYR A 260 11.92 -29.69 -9.08
C TYR A 260 12.24 -31.01 -8.37
N GLU A 261 11.81 -31.20 -7.13
CA GLU A 261 12.02 -32.45 -6.36
C GLU A 261 11.34 -33.66 -7.00
N SER A 262 10.25 -33.42 -7.74
CA SER A 262 9.52 -34.49 -8.43
C SER A 262 10.04 -34.78 -9.84
N GLY A 263 11.14 -34.11 -10.25
CA GLY A 263 11.73 -34.27 -11.58
C GLY A 263 10.89 -33.68 -12.73
N ILE A 264 9.93 -32.80 -12.42
CA ILE A 264 9.06 -32.16 -13.41
C ILE A 264 9.71 -30.84 -13.87
N ASP A 265 9.97 -30.74 -15.17
CA ASP A 265 10.64 -29.58 -15.76
C ASP A 265 9.67 -28.40 -15.86
N ALA A 266 9.81 -27.45 -14.90
CA ALA A 266 9.09 -26.20 -14.97
C ALA A 266 9.68 -25.31 -16.07
N GLY A 267 8.79 -24.78 -16.91
CA GLY A 267 9.15 -24.05 -18.14
C GLY A 267 9.02 -24.87 -19.42
N LYS A 268 9.00 -26.20 -19.32
CA LYS A 268 8.73 -27.08 -20.46
C LYS A 268 7.42 -27.86 -20.28
N THR A 269 7.33 -28.65 -19.20
CA THR A 269 6.16 -29.47 -18.92
C THR A 269 5.05 -28.66 -18.28
N VAL A 270 5.37 -27.88 -17.24
CA VAL A 270 4.46 -26.98 -16.52
C VAL A 270 5.07 -25.59 -16.52
N GLN A 271 4.30 -24.57 -16.88
CA GLN A 271 4.71 -23.18 -16.77
C GLN A 271 4.28 -22.62 -15.42
N VAL A 272 5.17 -21.91 -14.73
CA VAL A 272 4.85 -21.26 -13.45
C VAL A 272 5.18 -19.78 -13.56
N LEU A 273 4.18 -18.92 -13.31
CA LEU A 273 4.37 -17.49 -13.23
C LEU A 273 3.61 -16.91 -12.03
N ALA A 274 4.09 -15.78 -11.51
CA ALA A 274 3.50 -15.14 -10.35
C ALA A 274 3.45 -13.62 -10.49
N VAL A 275 2.52 -12.99 -9.77
CA VAL A 275 2.55 -11.54 -9.56
C VAL A 275 3.40 -11.27 -8.32
N SER A 276 4.37 -10.36 -8.43
CA SER A 276 5.43 -10.21 -7.43
C SER A 276 5.52 -8.82 -6.83
N THR A 277 5.62 -8.79 -5.51
CA THR A 277 6.03 -7.63 -4.70
C THR A 277 7.43 -7.78 -4.11
N GLY A 278 8.01 -8.96 -4.22
CA GLY A 278 9.28 -9.35 -3.60
C GLY A 278 10.52 -8.92 -4.38
N PRO A 279 11.70 -9.24 -3.82
CA PRO A 279 12.97 -8.85 -4.44
C PRO A 279 13.27 -9.69 -5.69
N GLN A 280 13.46 -9.02 -6.81
CA GLN A 280 13.70 -9.65 -8.12
C GLN A 280 14.88 -10.65 -8.13
N ARG A 281 15.87 -10.43 -7.25
CA ARG A 281 17.02 -11.36 -7.10
C ARG A 281 16.62 -12.76 -6.64
N LEU A 282 15.57 -12.85 -5.83
CA LEU A 282 15.06 -14.14 -5.34
C LEU A 282 14.52 -14.96 -6.51
N PHE A 283 13.71 -14.36 -7.36
CA PHE A 283 13.08 -15.02 -8.50
C PHE A 283 14.08 -15.32 -9.63
N ALA A 284 15.10 -14.49 -9.78
CA ALA A 284 16.19 -14.72 -10.73
C ALA A 284 17.11 -15.87 -10.30
N ARG A 285 17.08 -16.30 -9.04
CA ARG A 285 17.93 -17.37 -8.47
C ARG A 285 17.12 -18.59 -8.01
N SER A 286 15.80 -18.60 -8.21
CA SER A 286 15.00 -19.82 -8.03
C SER A 286 15.40 -20.88 -9.07
N CYS A 287 15.01 -22.11 -8.86
CA CYS A 287 15.31 -23.22 -9.76
C CYS A 287 14.01 -23.88 -10.28
N PRO A 288 13.68 -23.65 -11.57
CA PRO A 288 14.30 -22.71 -12.51
C PRO A 288 14.00 -21.24 -12.13
N PRO A 289 14.71 -20.24 -12.72
CA PRO A 289 14.41 -18.84 -12.56
C PRO A 289 12.94 -18.53 -12.90
N MET A 290 12.22 -17.87 -11.95
CA MET A 290 10.77 -17.68 -12.03
C MET A 290 10.40 -16.43 -12.82
N THR A 291 9.52 -16.59 -13.82
CA THR A 291 8.84 -15.49 -14.51
C THR A 291 7.86 -14.82 -13.56
N VAL A 292 7.90 -13.49 -13.50
CA VAL A 292 7.02 -12.71 -12.64
C VAL A 292 6.49 -11.45 -13.33
N VAL A 293 5.29 -11.05 -12.97
CA VAL A 293 4.82 -9.68 -13.17
C VAL A 293 5.28 -8.85 -11.98
N ASP A 294 6.31 -8.04 -12.18
CA ASP A 294 6.90 -7.18 -11.14
C ASP A 294 6.03 -5.95 -10.90
N LEU A 295 5.52 -5.79 -9.69
CA LEU A 295 4.75 -4.62 -9.25
C LEU A 295 5.66 -3.42 -8.91
N ARG A 296 6.96 -3.53 -9.10
CA ARG A 296 7.96 -2.46 -8.92
C ARG A 296 7.92 -1.80 -7.54
N THR A 297 7.72 -2.62 -6.52
CA THR A 297 7.55 -2.19 -5.10
C THR A 297 8.67 -1.24 -4.64
N ARG A 298 9.92 -1.47 -5.07
CA ARG A 298 11.07 -0.60 -4.78
C ARG A 298 10.84 0.82 -5.31
N GLU A 299 10.42 0.94 -6.58
CA GLU A 299 10.18 2.22 -7.23
C GLU A 299 8.99 2.96 -6.61
N ILE A 300 7.93 2.23 -6.24
CA ILE A 300 6.78 2.82 -5.55
C ILE A 300 7.24 3.49 -4.25
N MET A 301 8.05 2.80 -3.43
CA MET A 301 8.55 3.36 -2.17
C MET A 301 9.48 4.57 -2.43
N GLU A 302 10.38 4.46 -3.40
CA GLU A 302 11.29 5.53 -3.78
C GLU A 302 10.52 6.80 -4.17
N ARG A 303 9.48 6.67 -5.00
CA ARG A 303 8.62 7.77 -5.41
C ARG A 303 7.75 8.31 -4.27
N CYS A 304 7.22 7.43 -3.42
CA CYS A 304 6.48 7.84 -2.21
C CYS A 304 7.32 8.70 -1.28
N LEU A 305 8.55 8.26 -0.97
CA LEU A 305 9.43 9.00 -0.10
C LEU A 305 9.91 10.30 -0.75
N SER A 306 10.25 10.29 -2.04
CA SER A 306 10.59 11.52 -2.78
C SER A 306 9.45 12.54 -2.73
N MET A 307 8.21 12.09 -2.92
CA MET A 307 7.02 12.95 -2.80
C MET A 307 6.83 13.48 -1.38
N ALA A 308 7.07 12.65 -0.36
CA ALA A 308 7.02 13.09 1.05
C ALA A 308 8.11 14.13 1.37
N ILE A 309 9.31 13.96 0.81
CA ILE A 309 10.41 14.93 0.91
C ILE A 309 10.02 16.26 0.25
N ASP A 310 9.39 16.22 -0.94
CA ASP A 310 8.94 17.41 -1.65
C ASP A 310 7.87 18.17 -0.87
N HIS A 311 6.94 17.46 -0.24
CA HIS A 311 5.98 18.07 0.67
C HIS A 311 6.66 18.71 1.89
N ALA A 312 7.57 17.98 2.56
CA ALA A 312 8.27 18.47 3.74
C ALA A 312 9.14 19.69 3.44
N ALA A 313 9.72 19.75 2.24
CA ALA A 313 10.51 20.88 1.75
C ALA A 313 9.66 22.05 1.21
N GLY A 314 8.34 21.90 1.13
CA GLY A 314 7.42 22.92 0.57
C GLY A 314 7.50 23.05 -0.96
N ARG A 315 8.11 22.10 -1.66
CA ARG A 315 8.21 22.07 -3.14
C ARG A 315 6.93 21.54 -3.79
N LEU A 316 6.13 20.77 -3.07
CA LEU A 316 4.86 20.25 -3.54
C LEU A 316 3.71 20.82 -2.70
N ALA A 317 2.82 21.55 -3.36
CA ALA A 317 1.61 22.11 -2.76
C ALA A 317 0.40 21.27 -3.15
N GLY A 318 -0.30 20.72 -2.15
CA GLY A 318 -1.49 19.90 -2.35
C GLY A 318 -1.22 18.43 -2.75
N PRO A 319 -2.28 17.61 -2.77
CA PRO A 319 -2.17 16.18 -3.07
C PRO A 319 -1.80 15.92 -4.53
N ARG A 320 -1.01 14.87 -4.77
CA ARG A 320 -0.63 14.39 -6.10
C ARG A 320 -0.68 12.87 -6.15
N SER A 321 -1.22 12.32 -7.24
CA SER A 321 -1.23 10.88 -7.49
C SER A 321 -0.32 10.53 -8.66
N LEU A 322 0.45 9.44 -8.51
CA LEU A 322 1.31 8.87 -9.54
C LEU A 322 1.01 7.39 -9.70
N ALA A 323 0.96 6.90 -10.93
CA ALA A 323 0.89 5.48 -11.25
C ALA A 323 2.26 4.98 -11.73
N VAL A 324 2.67 3.82 -11.23
CA VAL A 324 3.84 3.07 -11.70
C VAL A 324 3.32 1.91 -12.55
N GLN A 325 3.88 1.75 -13.74
CA GLN A 325 3.49 0.64 -14.61
C GLN A 325 4.20 -0.65 -14.16
N PRO A 326 3.46 -1.76 -13.99
CA PRO A 326 4.06 -3.07 -13.76
C PRO A 326 4.76 -3.54 -15.05
N GLU A 327 5.67 -4.50 -14.89
CA GLU A 327 6.33 -5.12 -16.03
C GLU A 327 6.39 -6.64 -15.86
N ILE A 328 6.30 -7.39 -16.97
CA ILE A 328 6.55 -8.82 -16.93
C ILE A 328 8.03 -9.09 -17.16
N VAL A 329 8.65 -9.81 -16.23
CA VAL A 329 10.06 -10.22 -16.31
C VAL A 329 10.10 -11.69 -16.67
N TYR A 330 10.28 -11.96 -17.95
CA TYR A 330 10.34 -13.33 -18.48
C TYR A 330 11.61 -14.05 -18.02
N ARG A 331 11.43 -15.28 -17.54
CA ARG A 331 12.51 -16.19 -17.15
C ARG A 331 12.15 -17.62 -17.54
N GLN A 332 12.95 -18.57 -17.07
CA GLN A 332 12.87 -19.98 -17.52
C GLN A 332 11.55 -20.67 -17.14
N SER A 333 10.93 -20.36 -15.98
CA SER A 333 9.72 -21.06 -15.53
C SER A 333 8.48 -20.83 -16.39
N ALA A 334 8.41 -19.72 -17.12
CA ALA A 334 7.41 -19.40 -18.13
C ALA A 334 8.01 -18.40 -19.13
N PRO A 335 8.81 -18.86 -20.11
CA PRO A 335 9.55 -18.01 -21.04
C PRO A 335 8.62 -17.22 -21.94
N GLN A 336 9.13 -16.10 -22.45
CA GLN A 336 8.41 -15.30 -23.43
C GLN A 336 8.04 -16.15 -24.64
N ARG A 337 6.79 -16.06 -25.07
CA ARG A 337 6.30 -16.66 -26.31
C ARG A 337 5.97 -15.57 -27.31
N ALA A 338 6.34 -15.80 -28.56
CA ALA A 338 5.89 -14.95 -29.66
C ALA A 338 4.38 -15.09 -29.82
N LEU A 339 3.68 -13.99 -30.05
CA LEU A 339 2.33 -14.03 -30.60
C LEU A 339 2.42 -14.71 -31.98
N LEU A 340 1.76 -15.85 -32.13
CA LEU A 340 1.66 -16.56 -33.41
C LEU A 340 0.76 -15.78 -34.37
#